data_aeb825ff7b3110a9e8a2a851dc5e34fd
#
_entry.id   aeb825ff7b3110a9e8a2a851dc5e34fd
#
_cell.length_a   1.000
_cell.length_b   1.000
_cell.length_c   1.000
_cell.angle_alpha   90.00
_cell.angle_beta   90.00
_cell.angle_gamma   90.00
#
_symmetry.space_group_name_H-M   'P 1'
#
loop_
_entity.id
_entity.type
_entity.pdbx_description
1 polymer ?
#
loop_
_entity_poly.entity_id
_entity_poly.type
_entity_poly.pdbx_seq_one_letter_code
_entity_poly.pdbx_strand_id
1 'polypeptide(L)'
;KYIDYVGTWGPAILGHAHPVIIEAVKSAADQGTSFGIPNEHEVRMSRLLKECVPSVEKVRMVNSGTEACMSAIRVARGFTDRTKIIKFDGCYHGHADSLLVKAGSGALTCGNPDSAGVPAEFTAHTIVLPFNDKAAVEAAFAANQAQVAGIILEPVPGNAGVYLPQEGYLGFLREITQANDSLLIFDEVMTGFRV
;
A
#
# COMPACT_ATOMS: atom_id res chain seq x y z
N LYS A 1 -0.08 -17.16 28.45
CA LYS A 1 1.02 -17.03 27.49
C LYS A 1 0.64 -17.81 26.23
N TYR A 2 0.71 -17.18 25.05
CA TYR A 2 0.34 -17.78 23.77
C TYR A 2 1.53 -17.70 22.81
N ILE A 3 1.55 -18.56 21.79
CA ILE A 3 2.47 -18.44 20.66
C ILE A 3 1.83 -17.51 19.65
N ASP A 4 2.54 -16.47 19.21
CA ASP A 4 2.05 -15.53 18.22
C ASP A 4 2.41 -16.02 16.80
N TYR A 5 1.41 -16.46 16.07
CA TYR A 5 1.54 -16.84 14.65
C TYR A 5 1.20 -15.68 13.67
N VAL A 6 0.77 -14.54 14.20
CA VAL A 6 0.43 -13.37 13.38
C VAL A 6 1.66 -12.48 13.13
N GLY A 7 2.58 -12.41 14.11
CA GLY A 7 3.83 -11.66 13.97
C GLY A 7 3.62 -10.18 13.67
N THR A 8 2.59 -9.57 14.28
CA THR A 8 2.18 -8.17 14.04
C THR A 8 1.88 -7.85 12.56
N TRP A 9 1.27 -8.80 11.85
CA TRP A 9 0.98 -8.75 10.41
C TRP A 9 2.23 -8.55 9.54
N GLY A 10 3.31 -9.29 9.86
CA GLY A 10 4.55 -9.34 9.09
C GLY A 10 5.77 -8.65 9.73
N PRO A 11 5.69 -7.47 10.36
CA PRO A 11 6.88 -6.77 10.87
C PRO A 11 7.73 -7.51 11.90
N ALA A 12 7.13 -8.37 12.75
CA ALA A 12 7.86 -9.03 13.85
C ALA A 12 8.66 -10.27 13.40
N ILE A 13 9.51 -10.16 12.40
CA ILE A 13 10.36 -11.24 11.87
C ILE A 13 11.24 -11.85 12.95
N LEU A 14 11.78 -11.04 13.84
CA LEU A 14 12.66 -11.46 14.94
C LEU A 14 11.90 -11.61 16.26
N GLY A 15 10.57 -11.56 16.23
CA GLY A 15 9.72 -11.59 17.43
C GLY A 15 9.61 -10.23 18.14
N HIS A 16 8.91 -10.24 19.28
CA HIS A 16 8.51 -9.01 19.98
C HIS A 16 9.63 -8.30 20.75
N ALA A 17 10.67 -9.01 21.14
CA ALA A 17 11.70 -8.47 22.03
C ALA A 17 13.08 -9.07 21.76
N HIS A 18 13.52 -9.03 20.51
CA HIS A 18 14.87 -9.48 20.16
C HIS A 18 15.93 -8.61 20.86
N PRO A 19 16.89 -9.20 21.60
CA PRO A 19 17.83 -8.42 22.44
C PRO A 19 18.57 -7.31 21.70
N VAL A 20 19.08 -7.60 20.50
CA VAL A 20 19.81 -6.61 19.69
C VAL A 20 18.92 -5.42 19.34
N ILE A 21 17.65 -5.66 19.00
CA ILE A 21 16.70 -4.58 18.67
C ILE A 21 16.39 -3.75 19.91
N ILE A 22 16.13 -4.41 21.05
CA ILE A 22 15.82 -3.70 22.29
C ILE A 22 16.98 -2.82 22.74
N GLU A 23 18.21 -3.31 22.67
CA GLU A 23 19.39 -2.49 23.02
C GLU A 23 19.59 -1.32 22.05
N ALA A 24 19.37 -1.52 20.74
CA ALA A 24 19.42 -0.44 19.77
C ALA A 24 18.36 0.63 20.04
N VAL A 25 17.13 0.23 20.40
CA VAL A 25 16.05 1.16 20.78
C VAL A 25 16.41 1.97 22.02
N LYS A 26 16.93 1.32 23.08
CA LYS A 26 17.38 2.01 24.29
C LYS A 26 18.47 3.04 24.00
N SER A 27 19.50 2.62 23.25
CA SER A 27 20.61 3.51 22.86
C SER A 27 20.12 4.70 22.02
N ALA A 28 19.19 4.50 21.12
CA ALA A 28 18.61 5.59 20.35
C ALA A 28 17.75 6.52 21.20
N ALA A 29 16.99 5.99 22.16
CA ALA A 29 16.16 6.76 23.08
C ALA A 29 16.98 7.69 23.98
N ASP A 30 18.18 7.27 24.41
CA ASP A 30 19.12 8.09 25.19
C ASP A 30 19.59 9.35 24.41
N GLN A 31 19.50 9.33 23.08
CA GLN A 31 19.86 10.46 22.21
C GLN A 31 18.66 11.34 21.84
N GLY A 32 17.46 10.89 22.14
CA GLY A 32 16.20 11.60 21.88
C GLY A 32 15.22 10.78 21.06
N THR A 33 13.93 11.08 21.23
CA THR A 33 12.82 10.31 20.65
C THR A 33 12.00 11.10 19.62
N SER A 34 12.23 12.40 19.45
CA SER A 34 11.46 13.22 18.52
C SER A 34 12.29 14.41 18.03
N PHE A 35 12.32 14.59 16.72
CA PHE A 35 13.03 15.68 16.06
C PHE A 35 12.14 16.30 14.99
N GLY A 36 12.14 17.63 14.86
CA GLY A 36 11.40 18.35 13.83
C GLY A 36 12.09 18.37 12.46
N ILE A 37 13.20 17.68 12.32
CA ILE A 37 14.03 17.57 11.10
C ILE A 37 14.50 16.14 10.93
N PRO A 38 14.93 15.74 9.70
CA PRO A 38 15.52 14.43 9.46
C PRO A 38 16.74 14.18 10.36
N ASN A 39 16.86 12.98 10.90
CA ASN A 39 17.98 12.56 11.74
C ASN A 39 18.86 11.54 11.02
N GLU A 40 20.00 11.18 11.62
CA GLU A 40 20.98 10.28 11.01
C GLU A 40 20.39 8.87 10.75
N HIS A 41 19.51 8.36 11.63
CA HIS A 41 18.90 7.05 11.47
C HIS A 41 18.00 7.00 10.23
N GLU A 42 17.22 8.06 9.96
CA GLU A 42 16.40 8.16 8.74
C GLU A 42 17.26 8.19 7.48
N VAL A 43 18.37 8.93 7.50
CA VAL A 43 19.29 8.99 6.36
C VAL A 43 19.93 7.63 6.09
N ARG A 44 20.38 6.94 7.12
CA ARG A 44 20.97 5.59 7.01
C ARG A 44 19.94 4.58 6.51
N MET A 45 18.73 4.58 7.06
CA MET A 45 17.65 3.69 6.63
C MET A 45 17.28 3.96 5.17
N SER A 46 17.17 5.22 4.76
CA SER A 46 16.86 5.58 3.37
C SER A 46 17.93 5.09 2.38
N ARG A 47 19.20 5.14 2.75
CA ARG A 47 20.30 4.58 1.93
C ARG A 47 20.18 3.07 1.82
N LEU A 48 19.97 2.38 2.94
CA LEU A 48 19.81 0.92 2.96
C LEU A 48 18.62 0.45 2.12
N LEU A 49 17.47 1.14 2.20
CA LEU A 49 16.30 0.83 1.38
C LEU A 49 16.60 0.98 -0.13
N LYS A 50 17.34 2.02 -0.51
CA LYS A 50 17.75 2.21 -1.92
C LYS A 50 18.74 1.14 -2.40
N GLU A 51 19.59 0.65 -1.53
CA GLU A 51 20.52 -0.46 -1.84
C GLU A 51 19.77 -1.79 -2.00
N CYS A 52 18.76 -2.04 -1.15
CA CYS A 52 18.00 -3.29 -1.16
C CYS A 52 16.93 -3.35 -2.26
N VAL A 53 16.36 -2.20 -2.66
CA VAL A 53 15.24 -2.13 -3.61
C VAL A 53 15.64 -1.22 -4.79
N PRO A 54 16.10 -1.79 -5.91
CA PRO A 54 16.70 -1.03 -7.03
C PRO A 54 15.75 0.01 -7.66
N SER A 55 14.44 -0.18 -7.57
CA SER A 55 13.43 0.75 -8.09
C SER A 55 13.22 1.98 -7.22
N VAL A 56 13.76 1.99 -5.98
CA VAL A 56 13.56 3.10 -5.02
C VAL A 56 14.62 4.18 -5.24
N GLU A 57 14.21 5.33 -5.73
CA GLU A 57 15.06 6.52 -5.87
C GLU A 57 14.96 7.48 -4.68
N LYS A 58 13.77 7.63 -4.11
CA LYS A 58 13.48 8.54 -2.99
C LYS A 58 12.67 7.81 -1.93
N VAL A 59 12.94 8.14 -0.67
CA VAL A 59 12.28 7.54 0.49
C VAL A 59 11.72 8.66 1.36
N ARG A 60 10.49 8.46 1.84
CA ARG A 60 9.88 9.24 2.92
C ARG A 60 9.48 8.29 4.04
N MET A 61 9.98 8.55 5.23
CA MET A 61 9.55 7.82 6.44
C MET A 61 8.21 8.35 6.93
N VAL A 62 7.36 7.44 7.39
CA VAL A 62 6.07 7.69 8.05
C VAL A 62 5.91 6.73 9.22
N ASN A 63 4.87 6.90 10.03
CA ASN A 63 4.72 6.13 11.27
C ASN A 63 3.84 4.86 11.10
N SER A 64 3.13 4.72 10.00
CA SER A 64 2.21 3.60 9.77
C SER A 64 1.99 3.31 8.29
N GLY A 65 1.52 2.08 7.99
CA GLY A 65 1.08 1.72 6.64
C GLY A 65 -0.07 2.59 6.13
N THR A 66 -0.98 3.02 7.01
CA THR A 66 -2.05 3.97 6.66
C THR A 66 -1.48 5.30 6.15
N GLU A 67 -0.50 5.86 6.84
CA GLU A 67 0.16 7.10 6.41
C GLU A 67 0.94 6.91 5.11
N ALA A 68 1.58 5.76 4.92
CA ALA A 68 2.28 5.41 3.70
C ALA A 68 1.33 5.36 2.50
N CYS A 69 0.24 4.59 2.60
CA CYS A 69 -0.77 4.45 1.54
C CYS A 69 -1.46 5.78 1.24
N MET A 70 -1.85 6.54 2.28
CA MET A 70 -2.44 7.87 2.12
C MET A 70 -1.49 8.83 1.39
N SER A 71 -0.21 8.80 1.72
CA SER A 71 0.81 9.63 1.08
C SER A 71 1.07 9.19 -0.37
N ALA A 72 1.16 7.89 -0.63
CA ALA A 72 1.35 7.34 -1.97
C ALA A 72 0.20 7.71 -2.92
N ILE A 73 -1.06 7.60 -2.46
CA ILE A 73 -2.23 8.02 -3.23
C ILE A 73 -2.21 9.52 -3.52
N ARG A 74 -1.83 10.34 -2.54
CA ARG A 74 -1.72 11.79 -2.73
C ARG A 74 -0.65 12.13 -3.76
N VAL A 75 0.50 11.45 -3.72
CA VAL A 75 1.56 11.59 -4.72
C VAL A 75 1.06 11.16 -6.09
N ALA A 76 0.38 10.01 -6.20
CA ALA A 76 -0.16 9.52 -7.46
C ALA A 76 -1.14 10.53 -8.09
N ARG A 77 -2.07 11.05 -7.31
CA ARG A 77 -3.02 12.07 -7.77
C ARG A 77 -2.33 13.37 -8.18
N GLY A 78 -1.39 13.86 -7.38
CA GLY A 78 -0.66 15.09 -7.68
C GLY A 78 0.28 14.97 -8.88
N PHE A 79 0.88 13.79 -9.09
CA PHE A 79 1.77 13.56 -10.23
C PHE A 79 1.02 13.42 -11.55
N THR A 80 -0.14 12.75 -11.54
CA THR A 80 -0.92 12.47 -12.75
C THR A 80 -1.99 13.52 -13.07
N ASP A 81 -2.28 14.41 -12.12
CA ASP A 81 -3.43 15.33 -12.14
C ASP A 81 -4.78 14.60 -12.33
N ARG A 82 -4.91 13.40 -11.74
CA ARG A 82 -6.08 12.52 -11.83
C ARG A 82 -6.60 12.17 -10.45
N THR A 83 -7.87 11.78 -10.35
CA THR A 83 -8.53 11.59 -9.05
C THR A 83 -8.79 10.15 -8.67
N LYS A 84 -9.03 9.26 -9.65
CA LYS A 84 -9.46 7.88 -9.38
C LYS A 84 -8.29 6.97 -9.01
N ILE A 85 -8.55 6.08 -8.07
CA ILE A 85 -7.63 5.01 -7.66
C ILE A 85 -8.34 3.67 -7.84
N ILE A 86 -7.65 2.69 -8.38
CA ILE A 86 -8.08 1.30 -8.40
C ILE A 86 -7.44 0.57 -7.22
N LYS A 87 -8.23 -0.19 -6.47
CA LYS A 87 -7.77 -1.18 -5.49
C LYS A 87 -8.46 -2.51 -5.74
N PHE A 88 -8.00 -3.57 -5.06
CA PHE A 88 -8.60 -4.90 -5.20
C PHE A 88 -9.41 -5.29 -3.98
N ASP A 89 -10.47 -6.06 -4.22
CA ASP A 89 -11.31 -6.61 -3.16
C ASP A 89 -10.48 -7.52 -2.25
N GLY A 90 -10.73 -7.45 -0.95
CA GLY A 90 -9.95 -8.17 0.06
C GLY A 90 -8.60 -7.53 0.42
N CYS A 91 -8.03 -6.62 -0.39
CA CYS A 91 -6.81 -5.89 -0.02
C CYS A 91 -7.10 -4.83 1.05
N TYR A 92 -6.21 -4.76 2.04
CA TYR A 92 -6.26 -3.79 3.13
C TYR A 92 -5.08 -2.81 3.05
N HIS A 93 -5.37 -1.53 3.00
CA HIS A 93 -4.37 -0.47 2.84
C HIS A 93 -4.45 0.59 3.96
N GLY A 94 -4.72 0.14 5.18
CA GLY A 94 -4.93 1.03 6.32
C GLY A 94 -6.34 1.60 6.39
N HIS A 95 -6.54 2.58 7.26
CA HIS A 95 -7.86 3.11 7.58
C HIS A 95 -8.11 4.56 7.11
N ALA A 96 -7.45 4.99 6.04
CA ALA A 96 -7.81 6.24 5.38
C ALA A 96 -9.19 6.09 4.70
N ASP A 97 -10.06 7.07 4.87
CA ASP A 97 -11.47 7.00 4.44
C ASP A 97 -11.64 6.59 2.98
N SER A 98 -10.78 7.09 2.09
CA SER A 98 -10.81 6.74 0.67
C SER A 98 -10.46 5.28 0.37
N LEU A 99 -9.94 4.53 1.33
CA LEU A 99 -9.54 3.12 1.19
C LEU A 99 -10.45 2.16 1.96
N LEU A 100 -11.31 2.68 2.85
CA LEU A 100 -12.35 1.93 3.56
C LEU A 100 -13.57 1.74 2.66
N VAL A 101 -13.40 0.94 1.63
CA VAL A 101 -14.34 0.79 0.52
C VAL A 101 -14.39 -0.66 0.08
N LYS A 102 -15.60 -1.17 -0.15
CA LYS A 102 -15.89 -2.49 -0.71
C LYS A 102 -16.41 -2.37 -2.15
N ALA A 103 -16.42 -3.47 -2.86
CA ALA A 103 -16.93 -3.53 -4.23
C ALA A 103 -18.37 -2.98 -4.30
N GLY A 104 -18.64 -2.17 -5.32
CA GLY A 104 -19.98 -1.72 -5.65
C GLY A 104 -20.82 -2.83 -6.30
N SER A 105 -22.05 -2.51 -6.65
CA SER A 105 -23.00 -3.45 -7.30
C SER A 105 -22.63 -3.84 -8.73
N GLY A 106 -21.57 -3.26 -9.31
CA GLY A 106 -21.05 -3.58 -10.63
C GLY A 106 -19.54 -3.33 -10.69
N ALA A 107 -18.83 -4.11 -11.51
CA ALA A 107 -17.36 -4.09 -11.61
C ALA A 107 -16.76 -2.74 -12.07
N LEU A 108 -17.57 -1.82 -12.55
CA LEU A 108 -17.13 -0.52 -13.07
C LEU A 108 -17.60 0.67 -12.24
N THR A 109 -18.34 0.41 -11.13
CA THR A 109 -18.85 1.46 -10.24
C THR A 109 -17.88 1.73 -9.09
N CYS A 110 -17.79 2.98 -8.64
CA CYS A 110 -17.09 3.30 -7.41
C CYS A 110 -17.66 2.51 -6.25
N GLY A 111 -16.78 2.06 -5.36
CA GLY A 111 -17.18 1.23 -4.23
C GLY A 111 -18.01 1.97 -3.19
N ASN A 112 -18.75 1.20 -2.41
CA ASN A 112 -19.50 1.72 -1.27
C ASN A 112 -18.60 1.77 -0.02
N PRO A 113 -18.81 2.72 0.91
CA PRO A 113 -18.13 2.72 2.20
C PRO A 113 -18.27 1.36 2.91
N ASP A 114 -17.15 0.86 3.45
CA ASP A 114 -17.09 -0.41 4.19
C ASP A 114 -17.03 -0.21 5.71
N SER A 115 -17.04 1.03 6.15
CA SER A 115 -16.98 1.40 7.56
C SER A 115 -18.04 2.43 7.89
N ALA A 116 -18.72 2.22 9.01
CA ALA A 116 -19.65 3.21 9.54
C ALA A 116 -18.92 4.54 9.82
N GLY A 117 -19.52 5.63 9.41
CA GLY A 117 -18.95 6.98 9.58
C GLY A 117 -18.06 7.46 8.44
N VAL A 118 -17.81 6.65 7.40
CA VAL A 118 -17.17 7.12 6.17
C VAL A 118 -18.24 7.65 5.20
N PRO A 119 -18.24 8.95 4.89
CA PRO A 119 -19.15 9.50 3.89
C PRO A 119 -18.88 8.93 2.48
N ALA A 120 -19.93 8.77 1.68
CA ALA A 120 -19.82 8.20 0.33
C ALA A 120 -18.89 9.01 -0.59
N GLU A 121 -18.81 10.30 -0.37
CA GLU A 121 -17.95 11.22 -1.14
C GLU A 121 -16.47 10.87 -1.01
N PHE A 122 -16.02 10.33 0.13
CA PHE A 122 -14.63 9.90 0.32
C PHE A 122 -14.28 8.65 -0.50
N THR A 123 -15.24 7.78 -0.77
CA THR A 123 -15.05 6.56 -1.57
C THR A 123 -15.39 6.73 -3.03
N ALA A 124 -15.99 7.86 -3.43
CA ALA A 124 -16.48 8.14 -4.77
C ALA A 124 -15.39 8.08 -5.88
N HIS A 125 -14.14 8.16 -5.51
CA HIS A 125 -13.00 8.10 -6.43
C HIS A 125 -12.17 6.81 -6.31
N THR A 126 -12.69 5.79 -5.61
CA THR A 126 -12.01 4.50 -5.45
C THR A 126 -12.81 3.39 -6.13
N ILE A 127 -12.21 2.77 -7.12
CA ILE A 127 -12.75 1.65 -7.87
C ILE A 127 -12.22 0.37 -7.23
N VAL A 128 -13.10 -0.56 -6.88
CA VAL A 128 -12.72 -1.86 -6.29
C VAL A 128 -12.97 -2.94 -7.32
N LEU A 129 -11.93 -3.72 -7.64
CA LEU A 129 -11.97 -4.79 -8.64
C LEU A 129 -11.63 -6.15 -8.00
N PRO A 130 -12.06 -7.27 -8.59
CA PRO A 130 -11.59 -8.58 -8.19
C PRO A 130 -10.08 -8.73 -8.41
N PHE A 131 -9.38 -9.36 -7.45
CA PHE A 131 -7.95 -9.69 -7.62
C PHE A 131 -7.78 -10.80 -8.66
N ASN A 132 -6.71 -10.76 -9.45
CA ASN A 132 -6.43 -11.68 -10.56
C ASN A 132 -7.40 -11.58 -11.78
N ASP A 133 -8.25 -10.58 -11.85
CA ASP A 133 -9.16 -10.36 -13.00
C ASP A 133 -8.61 -9.28 -13.95
N LYS A 134 -7.84 -9.71 -14.95
CA LYS A 134 -7.26 -8.82 -15.98
C LYS A 134 -8.35 -8.09 -16.77
N ALA A 135 -9.45 -8.78 -17.10
CA ALA A 135 -10.53 -8.18 -17.91
C ALA A 135 -11.25 -7.06 -17.14
N ALA A 136 -11.46 -7.23 -15.84
CA ALA A 136 -12.03 -6.18 -15.01
C ALA A 136 -11.12 -4.94 -14.95
N VAL A 137 -9.80 -5.13 -14.90
CA VAL A 137 -8.83 -4.01 -14.92
C VAL A 137 -8.88 -3.28 -16.27
N GLU A 138 -8.85 -4.00 -17.40
CA GLU A 138 -8.96 -3.42 -18.73
C GLU A 138 -10.26 -2.63 -18.91
N ALA A 139 -11.38 -3.20 -18.49
CA ALA A 139 -12.69 -2.54 -18.54
C ALA A 139 -12.73 -1.27 -17.67
N ALA A 140 -12.11 -1.29 -16.50
CA ALA A 140 -12.03 -0.13 -15.62
C ALA A 140 -11.22 1.02 -16.26
N PHE A 141 -10.08 0.75 -16.88
CA PHE A 141 -9.32 1.77 -17.62
C PHE A 141 -10.10 2.30 -18.84
N ALA A 142 -10.75 1.42 -19.61
CA ALA A 142 -11.54 1.81 -20.77
C ALA A 142 -12.72 2.74 -20.39
N ALA A 143 -13.40 2.45 -19.28
CA ALA A 143 -14.51 3.24 -18.76
C ALA A 143 -14.06 4.56 -18.08
N ASN A 144 -12.80 4.69 -17.70
CA ASN A 144 -12.27 5.82 -16.94
C ASN A 144 -11.01 6.41 -17.61
N GLN A 145 -11.06 6.59 -18.93
CA GLN A 145 -9.94 7.09 -19.71
C GLN A 145 -9.40 8.40 -19.13
N ALA A 146 -8.07 8.45 -18.93
CA ALA A 146 -7.35 9.58 -18.36
C ALA A 146 -7.85 10.07 -16.99
N GLN A 147 -8.54 9.22 -16.20
CA GLN A 147 -9.04 9.58 -14.87
C GLN A 147 -8.37 8.78 -13.74
N VAL A 148 -7.74 7.65 -14.06
CA VAL A 148 -7.09 6.76 -13.08
C VAL A 148 -5.69 7.28 -12.79
N ALA A 149 -5.45 7.70 -11.54
CA ALA A 149 -4.13 8.13 -11.06
C ALA A 149 -3.20 6.94 -10.81
N GLY A 150 -3.74 5.82 -10.36
CA GLY A 150 -2.95 4.62 -10.12
C GLY A 150 -3.77 3.43 -9.64
N ILE A 151 -3.07 2.30 -9.59
CA ILE A 151 -3.51 1.07 -8.95
C ILE A 151 -2.73 0.90 -7.65
N ILE A 152 -3.40 0.57 -6.55
CA ILE A 152 -2.77 0.13 -5.29
C ILE A 152 -3.15 -1.32 -5.01
N LEU A 153 -2.17 -2.15 -4.67
CA LEU A 153 -2.40 -3.56 -4.31
C LEU A 153 -1.35 -4.08 -3.33
N GLU A 154 -1.72 -5.10 -2.56
CA GLU A 154 -0.76 -5.98 -1.91
C GLU A 154 -0.28 -7.01 -2.94
N PRO A 155 1.04 -7.22 -3.14
CA PRO A 155 1.53 -8.24 -4.08
C PRO A 155 1.04 -9.65 -3.76
N VAL A 156 0.90 -9.95 -2.46
CA VAL A 156 0.24 -11.15 -1.93
C VAL A 156 -0.73 -10.70 -0.84
N PRO A 157 -2.02 -10.55 -1.14
CA PRO A 157 -3.02 -10.11 -0.17
C PRO A 157 -3.13 -11.05 1.04
N GLY A 158 -2.58 -10.62 2.18
CA GLY A 158 -2.57 -11.41 3.40
C GLY A 158 -3.93 -11.47 4.08
N ASN A 159 -4.58 -10.33 4.25
CA ASN A 159 -5.89 -10.25 4.91
C ASN A 159 -7.01 -10.95 4.15
N ALA A 160 -6.89 -11.05 2.84
CA ALA A 160 -7.85 -11.77 1.98
C ALA A 160 -7.75 -13.30 2.07
N GLY A 161 -6.70 -13.86 2.72
CA GLY A 161 -6.47 -15.29 2.84
C GLY A 161 -5.25 -15.79 2.09
N VAL A 162 -4.25 -14.95 1.86
CA VAL A 162 -2.99 -15.26 1.17
C VAL A 162 -3.24 -15.70 -0.28
N TYR A 163 -3.78 -14.80 -1.07
CA TYR A 163 -3.98 -15.03 -2.50
C TYR A 163 -2.70 -14.77 -3.28
N LEU A 164 -2.24 -15.77 -4.00
CA LEU A 164 -1.10 -15.59 -4.90
C LEU A 164 -1.56 -14.92 -6.21
N PRO A 165 -0.76 -13.98 -6.75
CA PRO A 165 -1.02 -13.48 -8.09
C PRO A 165 -0.86 -14.60 -9.10
N GLN A 166 -1.76 -14.67 -10.07
CA GLN A 166 -1.62 -15.59 -11.21
C GLN A 166 -0.37 -15.22 -12.02
N GLU A 167 0.17 -16.20 -12.73
CA GLU A 167 1.34 -15.99 -13.58
C GLU A 167 1.13 -14.81 -14.55
N GLY A 168 2.09 -13.90 -14.57
CA GLY A 168 2.06 -12.71 -15.41
C GLY A 168 1.05 -11.62 -14.97
N TYR A 169 0.34 -11.77 -13.82
CA TYR A 169 -0.64 -10.77 -13.39
C TYR A 169 0.02 -9.45 -12.97
N LEU A 170 1.09 -9.49 -12.19
CA LEU A 170 1.79 -8.28 -11.76
C LEU A 170 2.47 -7.56 -12.94
N GLY A 171 3.02 -8.34 -13.89
CA GLY A 171 3.56 -7.80 -15.15
C GLY A 171 2.49 -7.09 -15.97
N PHE A 172 1.31 -7.71 -16.12
CA PHE A 172 0.16 -7.10 -16.78
C PHE A 172 -0.26 -5.78 -16.11
N LEU A 173 -0.32 -5.72 -14.77
CA LEU A 173 -0.64 -4.48 -14.05
C LEU A 173 0.40 -3.38 -14.32
N ARG A 174 1.68 -3.75 -14.43
CA ARG A 174 2.74 -2.81 -14.80
C ARG A 174 2.54 -2.28 -16.22
N GLU A 175 2.28 -3.16 -17.18
CA GLU A 175 2.07 -2.80 -18.58
C GLU A 175 0.85 -1.89 -18.77
N ILE A 176 -0.30 -2.25 -18.19
CA ILE A 176 -1.52 -1.46 -18.36
C ILE A 176 -1.43 -0.10 -17.65
N THR A 177 -0.80 -0.01 -16.49
CA THR A 177 -0.58 1.28 -15.83
C THR A 177 0.33 2.17 -16.64
N GLN A 178 1.41 1.62 -17.20
CA GLN A 178 2.32 2.36 -18.07
C GLN A 178 1.66 2.84 -19.35
N ALA A 179 0.87 1.99 -20.00
CA ALA A 179 0.12 2.34 -21.23
C ALA A 179 -0.94 3.44 -21.01
N ASN A 180 -1.39 3.64 -19.78
CA ASN A 180 -2.39 4.64 -19.41
C ASN A 180 -1.80 5.83 -18.63
N ASP A 181 -0.48 6.00 -18.55
CA ASP A 181 0.20 7.04 -17.76
C ASP A 181 -0.29 7.09 -16.30
N SER A 182 -0.53 5.92 -15.71
CA SER A 182 -0.97 5.73 -14.33
C SER A 182 0.15 5.12 -13.50
N LEU A 183 0.08 5.26 -12.18
CA LEU A 183 1.09 4.69 -11.29
C LEU A 183 0.68 3.31 -10.78
N LEU A 184 1.66 2.43 -10.59
CA LEU A 184 1.49 1.16 -9.91
C LEU A 184 2.11 1.28 -8.50
N ILE A 185 1.30 1.03 -7.47
CA ILE A 185 1.70 1.17 -6.06
C ILE A 185 1.60 -0.21 -5.42
N PHE A 186 2.73 -0.74 -4.96
CA PHE A 186 2.76 -1.95 -4.14
C PHE A 186 2.72 -1.58 -2.65
N ASP A 187 1.70 -2.08 -1.96
CA ASP A 187 1.63 -2.07 -0.51
C ASP A 187 2.32 -3.34 0.01
N GLU A 188 3.53 -3.15 0.48
CA GLU A 188 4.38 -4.23 0.98
C GLU A 188 4.49 -4.25 2.51
N VAL A 189 3.52 -3.71 3.22
CA VAL A 189 3.49 -3.73 4.69
C VAL A 189 3.58 -5.16 5.22
N MET A 190 2.99 -6.15 4.54
CA MET A 190 3.08 -7.55 4.92
C MET A 190 4.16 -8.33 4.17
N THR A 191 4.44 -7.98 2.92
CA THR A 191 5.31 -8.77 2.03
C THR A 191 6.76 -8.27 1.99
N GLY A 192 6.98 -6.97 2.18
CA GLY A 192 8.30 -6.35 2.01
C GLY A 192 9.37 -6.99 2.90
N PHE A 193 10.45 -7.47 2.29
CA PHE A 193 11.56 -8.23 2.90
C PHE A 193 11.16 -9.59 3.51
N ARG A 194 9.96 -10.13 3.20
CA ARG A 194 9.45 -11.38 3.78
C ARG A 194 9.06 -12.42 2.72
N VAL A 195 8.90 -12.03 1.50
CA VAL A 195 8.66 -12.89 0.33
C VAL A 195 9.57 -12.49 -0.80
#